data_c3f418a39cfa64e828b191b21dce129c
#
_entry.id   c3f418a39cfa64e828b191b21dce129c
#
_cell.length_a   1.000
_cell.length_b   1.000
_cell.length_c   1.000
_cell.angle_alpha   90.00
_cell.angle_beta   90.00
_cell.angle_gamma   90.00
#
_symmetry.space_group_name_H-M   'P 1'
#
loop_
_entity.id
_entity.type
_entity.pdbx_description
1 polymer ?
#
loop_
_entity_poly.entity_id
_entity_poly.type
_entity_poly.pdbx_seq_one_letter_code
_entity_poly.pdbx_strand_id
1 'polypeptide(L)'
;MKRLILACALTASPLPALAQQLGGWTEQKFSLFSSNTWEQGRDRVNVASDGTASMIWTALPEAEWDTRGASWTWSVASSVPPTTLDRKGGDDRNLSMYFVFMPAGIARKNQGASITRLLKVDEARVLMYVHGGSAARGALLSSPYLGARGRTIVLRGSGTGQNSETVDLAADYARAFGGSATSLVGLALSADSDDTDGQIRASLSGLRLR
;
A
#
# COMPACT_ATOMS: atom_id res chain seq x y z
N MET A 1 -40.26 -40.94 16.31
CA MET A 1 -39.00 -40.47 16.90
C MET A 1 -38.41 -39.40 16.03
N LYS A 2 -38.56 -38.12 16.38
CA LYS A 2 -38.00 -36.98 15.61
C LYS A 2 -36.55 -36.71 16.08
N ARG A 3 -35.56 -36.89 15.24
CA ARG A 3 -34.16 -36.58 15.50
C ARG A 3 -33.95 -35.08 15.37
N LEU A 4 -33.65 -34.42 16.46
CA LEU A 4 -33.23 -33.01 16.49
C LEU A 4 -31.76 -32.98 16.04
N ILE A 5 -31.47 -32.35 14.87
CA ILE A 5 -30.11 -32.06 14.42
C ILE A 5 -29.74 -30.71 15.01
N LEU A 6 -28.84 -30.71 16.00
CA LEU A 6 -28.27 -29.51 16.56
C LEU A 6 -27.15 -29.00 15.63
N ALA A 7 -27.42 -27.96 14.87
CA ALA A 7 -26.40 -27.29 14.06
C ALA A 7 -25.55 -26.40 14.95
N CYS A 8 -24.31 -26.82 15.25
CA CYS A 8 -23.30 -25.97 15.88
C CYS A 8 -22.82 -24.91 14.87
N ALA A 9 -23.28 -23.69 15.03
CA ALA A 9 -22.71 -22.54 14.32
C ALA A 9 -21.33 -22.21 14.94
N LEU A 10 -20.25 -22.53 14.22
CA LEU A 10 -18.91 -22.06 14.55
C LEU A 10 -18.88 -20.54 14.32
N THR A 11 -18.94 -19.76 15.38
CA THR A 11 -18.66 -18.31 15.31
C THR A 11 -17.15 -18.13 15.18
N ALA A 12 -16.67 -17.81 13.98
CA ALA A 12 -15.30 -17.40 13.77
C ALA A 12 -15.10 -16.04 14.48
N SER A 13 -14.39 -16.02 15.59
CA SER A 13 -13.95 -14.77 16.23
C SER A 13 -13.00 -14.04 15.30
N PRO A 14 -13.21 -12.74 15.03
CA PRO A 14 -12.27 -11.96 14.21
C PRO A 14 -10.90 -11.94 14.92
N LEU A 15 -9.85 -12.26 14.17
CA LEU A 15 -8.48 -12.11 14.66
C LEU A 15 -8.23 -10.65 15.08
N PRO A 16 -7.49 -10.39 16.16
CA PRO A 16 -7.19 -9.03 16.59
C PRO A 16 -6.36 -8.32 15.53
N ALA A 17 -6.75 -7.10 15.16
CA ALA A 17 -6.02 -6.28 14.23
C ALA A 17 -4.72 -5.79 14.87
N LEU A 18 -3.57 -6.07 14.25
CA LEU A 18 -2.25 -5.62 14.69
C LEU A 18 -2.01 -4.17 14.25
N ALA A 19 -1.80 -3.28 15.23
CA ALA A 19 -1.44 -1.89 14.96
C ALA A 19 0.02 -1.83 14.49
N GLN A 20 0.24 -1.22 13.32
CA GLN A 20 1.58 -1.03 12.77
C GLN A 20 2.20 0.25 13.30
N GLN A 21 3.47 0.18 13.67
CA GLN A 21 4.26 1.37 13.98
C GLN A 21 4.70 2.01 12.66
N LEU A 22 4.45 3.33 12.54
CA LEU A 22 4.79 4.11 11.35
C LEU A 22 6.13 4.85 11.48
N GLY A 23 6.78 4.75 12.66
CA GLY A 23 8.10 5.29 12.92
C GLY A 23 9.22 4.33 12.52
N GLY A 24 10.32 4.89 12.01
CA GLY A 24 11.53 4.13 11.70
C GLY A 24 11.49 3.39 10.36
N TRP A 25 10.55 3.70 9.47
CA TRP A 25 10.58 3.19 8.10
C TRP A 25 11.74 3.82 7.33
N THR A 26 12.39 3.03 6.49
CA THR A 26 13.53 3.45 5.69
C THR A 26 13.08 4.26 4.48
N GLU A 27 13.65 5.44 4.27
CA GLU A 27 13.38 6.21 3.07
C GLU A 27 14.12 5.63 1.85
N GLN A 28 13.41 5.55 0.72
CA GLN A 28 13.95 5.29 -0.61
C GLN A 28 13.70 6.51 -1.49
N LYS A 29 14.76 7.23 -1.82
CA LYS A 29 14.72 8.35 -2.77
C LYS A 29 14.71 7.83 -4.19
N PHE A 30 13.98 8.51 -5.07
CA PHE A 30 13.96 8.22 -6.52
C PHE A 30 14.90 9.15 -7.30
N SER A 31 15.23 10.30 -6.74
CA SER A 31 16.22 11.25 -7.25
C SER A 31 17.38 11.42 -6.27
N LEU A 32 18.56 11.75 -6.78
CA LEU A 32 19.72 12.07 -5.95
C LEU A 32 19.63 13.48 -5.33
N PHE A 33 18.85 14.37 -5.96
CA PHE A 33 18.87 15.81 -5.63
C PHE A 33 17.59 16.27 -4.94
N SER A 34 16.52 15.48 -4.98
CA SER A 34 15.23 15.85 -4.40
C SER A 34 14.56 14.66 -3.72
N SER A 35 13.78 14.94 -2.69
CA SER A 35 13.00 13.96 -1.96
C SER A 35 11.87 14.66 -1.22
N ASN A 36 10.85 13.89 -0.87
CA ASN A 36 9.80 14.36 0.03
C ASN A 36 10.35 14.60 1.44
N THR A 37 9.69 15.44 2.20
CA THR A 37 9.93 15.54 3.65
C THR A 37 8.98 14.61 4.39
N TRP A 38 9.52 13.65 5.13
CA TRP A 38 8.78 12.68 5.91
C TRP A 38 8.93 12.95 7.41
N GLU A 39 7.81 13.09 8.12
CA GLU A 39 7.77 13.15 9.58
C GLU A 39 7.09 11.88 10.10
N GLN A 40 7.90 10.95 10.60
CA GLN A 40 7.44 9.64 11.05
C GLN A 40 7.22 9.65 12.56
N GLY A 41 5.98 9.45 12.98
CA GLY A 41 5.60 9.21 14.37
C GLY A 41 5.22 7.75 14.61
N ARG A 42 4.81 7.42 15.82
CA ARG A 42 4.46 6.04 16.20
C ARG A 42 3.24 5.53 15.41
N ASP A 43 2.20 6.33 15.30
CA ASP A 43 0.89 5.95 14.72
C ASP A 43 0.48 6.84 13.54
N ARG A 44 1.35 7.77 13.14
CA ARG A 44 1.12 8.72 12.05
C ARG A 44 2.40 9.03 11.32
N VAL A 45 2.28 9.15 10.00
CA VAL A 45 3.31 9.73 9.12
C VAL A 45 2.71 10.94 8.43
N ASN A 46 3.43 12.07 8.45
CA ASN A 46 3.14 13.22 7.61
C ASN A 46 4.12 13.27 6.44
N VAL A 47 3.67 13.78 5.31
CA VAL A 47 4.50 14.02 4.13
C VAL A 47 4.24 15.39 3.55
N ALA A 48 5.32 16.07 3.17
CA ALA A 48 5.31 17.22 2.30
C ALA A 48 6.12 16.88 1.03
N SER A 49 5.52 17.10 -0.12
CA SER A 49 6.14 16.94 -1.43
C SER A 49 5.97 18.25 -2.20
N ASP A 50 7.01 18.71 -2.90
CA ASP A 50 7.03 19.95 -3.66
C ASP A 50 7.86 19.71 -4.92
N GLY A 51 7.21 19.31 -6.02
CA GLY A 51 7.87 18.83 -7.23
C GLY A 51 8.82 17.66 -6.98
N THR A 52 8.50 16.77 -6.04
CA THR A 52 9.40 15.69 -5.61
C THR A 52 8.67 14.35 -5.51
N ALA A 53 9.45 13.26 -5.50
CA ALA A 53 8.94 11.91 -5.30
C ALA A 53 9.88 11.09 -4.41
N SER A 54 9.35 10.40 -3.43
CA SER A 54 10.06 9.35 -2.67
C SER A 54 9.07 8.44 -1.94
N MET A 55 9.59 7.37 -1.35
CA MET A 55 8.82 6.47 -0.50
C MET A 55 9.56 6.17 0.81
N ILE A 56 8.79 5.78 1.80
CA ILE A 56 9.28 5.11 3.00
C ILE A 56 8.79 3.67 2.99
N TRP A 57 9.57 2.72 3.53
CA TRP A 57 9.22 1.30 3.51
C TRP A 57 9.72 0.56 4.75
N THR A 58 9.09 -0.57 5.04
CA THR A 58 9.48 -1.49 6.10
C THR A 58 9.25 -2.94 5.68
N ALA A 59 10.13 -3.84 6.14
CA ALA A 59 9.89 -5.28 6.05
C ALA A 59 9.01 -5.73 7.21
N LEU A 60 8.13 -6.70 6.95
CA LEU A 60 7.28 -7.29 7.99
C LEU A 60 7.94 -8.55 8.57
N PRO A 61 7.81 -8.77 9.90
CA PRO A 61 8.24 -10.01 10.54
C PRO A 61 7.39 -11.19 10.05
N GLU A 62 7.94 -12.41 10.07
CA GLU A 62 7.23 -13.61 9.59
C GLU A 62 5.88 -13.85 10.28
N ALA A 63 5.73 -13.43 11.53
CA ALA A 63 4.47 -13.54 12.26
C ALA A 63 3.31 -12.75 11.63
N GLU A 64 3.60 -11.78 10.76
CA GLU A 64 2.60 -10.94 10.08
C GLU A 64 2.40 -11.33 8.60
N TRP A 65 3.14 -12.31 8.08
CA TRP A 65 3.09 -12.70 6.68
C TRP A 65 1.74 -13.28 6.22
N ASP A 66 0.96 -13.79 7.14
CA ASP A 66 -0.38 -14.34 6.87
C ASP A 66 -1.51 -13.28 6.92
N THR A 67 -1.15 -12.00 7.01
CA THR A 67 -2.10 -10.89 6.91
C THR A 67 -2.87 -10.93 5.60
N ARG A 68 -4.20 -10.74 5.69
CA ARG A 68 -5.11 -10.77 4.53
C ARG A 68 -6.03 -9.55 4.46
N GLY A 69 -5.94 -8.64 5.40
CA GLY A 69 -6.69 -7.39 5.40
C GLY A 69 -5.90 -6.25 6.02
N ALA A 70 -6.29 -5.02 5.69
CA ALA A 70 -5.69 -3.83 6.28
C ALA A 70 -6.72 -2.70 6.43
N SER A 71 -6.43 -1.77 7.33
CA SER A 71 -7.20 -0.54 7.46
C SER A 71 -6.28 0.61 7.90
N TRP A 72 -6.59 1.82 7.45
CA TRP A 72 -5.87 3.05 7.81
C TRP A 72 -6.77 4.27 7.59
N THR A 73 -6.29 5.42 8.03
CA THR A 73 -6.87 6.72 7.70
C THR A 73 -5.80 7.56 7.02
N TRP A 74 -6.13 8.18 5.89
CA TRP A 74 -5.32 9.22 5.29
C TRP A 74 -6.03 10.56 5.26
N SER A 75 -5.25 11.62 5.27
CA SER A 75 -5.72 13.00 5.17
C SER A 75 -4.85 13.74 4.17
N VAL A 76 -5.46 14.45 3.23
CA VAL A 76 -4.80 15.26 2.21
C VAL A 76 -5.25 16.69 2.39
N ALA A 77 -4.31 17.58 2.70
CA ALA A 77 -4.53 19.02 2.88
C ALA A 77 -4.17 19.82 1.61
N SER A 78 -3.17 19.35 0.84
CA SER A 78 -2.85 19.86 -0.50
C SER A 78 -2.71 18.69 -1.45
N SER A 79 -3.26 18.81 -2.65
CA SER A 79 -3.42 17.72 -3.63
C SER A 79 -2.84 18.11 -4.97
N VAL A 80 -2.14 17.19 -5.61
CA VAL A 80 -1.84 17.28 -7.05
C VAL A 80 -3.11 17.19 -7.89
N PRO A 81 -3.12 17.74 -9.12
CA PRO A 81 -4.25 17.61 -10.03
C PRO A 81 -4.53 16.14 -10.39
N PRO A 82 -5.69 15.84 -10.99
CA PRO A 82 -5.98 14.51 -11.51
C PRO A 82 -4.99 14.08 -12.61
N THR A 83 -4.40 12.89 -12.44
CA THR A 83 -3.35 12.33 -13.31
C THR A 83 -3.78 10.98 -13.89
N THR A 84 -2.99 10.42 -14.82
CA THR A 84 -3.22 9.11 -15.43
C THR A 84 -2.26 8.08 -14.84
N LEU A 85 -2.67 7.42 -13.77
CA LEU A 85 -1.83 6.60 -12.88
C LEU A 85 -1.14 5.38 -13.53
N ASP A 86 -1.54 4.94 -14.69
CA ASP A 86 -0.93 3.82 -15.44
C ASP A 86 0.02 4.27 -16.55
N ARG A 87 0.36 5.57 -16.59
CA ARG A 87 1.25 6.19 -17.57
C ARG A 87 2.48 6.79 -16.88
N LYS A 88 3.68 6.40 -17.31
CA LYS A 88 4.94 7.04 -16.87
C LYS A 88 4.97 8.53 -17.23
N GLY A 89 5.44 9.35 -16.31
CA GLY A 89 5.48 10.80 -16.50
C GLY A 89 4.09 11.44 -16.46
N GLY A 90 3.18 10.87 -15.69
CA GLY A 90 1.81 11.34 -15.50
C GLY A 90 1.11 10.59 -14.39
N ASP A 91 1.87 9.99 -13.48
CA ASP A 91 1.36 9.14 -12.42
C ASP A 91 1.48 9.74 -11.00
N ASP A 92 1.62 11.06 -10.92
CA ASP A 92 1.57 11.80 -9.66
C ASP A 92 0.32 11.46 -8.84
N ARG A 93 0.51 11.35 -7.54
CA ARG A 93 -0.55 10.95 -6.60
C ARG A 93 -0.24 11.43 -5.18
N ASN A 94 -1.28 11.80 -4.46
CA ASN A 94 -1.13 12.33 -3.10
C ASN A 94 -0.48 11.32 -2.15
N LEU A 95 -1.01 10.08 -2.13
CA LEU A 95 -0.49 8.98 -1.33
C LEU A 95 -0.71 7.65 -2.05
N SER A 96 0.25 6.75 -1.94
CA SER A 96 0.11 5.36 -2.33
C SER A 96 0.62 4.45 -1.22
N MET A 97 -0.25 3.55 -0.73
CA MET A 97 0.08 2.52 0.25
C MET A 97 0.33 1.20 -0.48
N TYR A 98 1.52 0.63 -0.29
CA TYR A 98 2.00 -0.59 -0.96
C TYR A 98 1.96 -1.77 -0.02
N PHE A 99 1.49 -2.89 -0.54
CA PHE A 99 1.54 -4.20 0.09
C PHE A 99 2.33 -5.14 -0.81
N VAL A 100 3.50 -5.58 -0.33
CA VAL A 100 4.45 -6.40 -1.09
C VAL A 100 4.29 -7.85 -0.69
N PHE A 101 3.96 -8.69 -1.65
CA PHE A 101 3.75 -10.13 -1.47
C PHE A 101 4.85 -10.93 -2.15
N MET A 102 5.24 -12.05 -1.53
CA MET A 102 6.25 -12.96 -2.06
C MET A 102 6.06 -14.36 -1.47
N PRO A 103 6.33 -15.45 -2.21
CA PRO A 103 6.33 -16.78 -1.62
C PRO A 103 7.30 -16.87 -0.44
N ALA A 104 6.88 -17.46 0.69
CA ALA A 104 7.62 -17.48 1.94
C ALA A 104 9.08 -17.96 1.80
N GLY A 105 9.31 -19.02 0.99
CA GLY A 105 10.66 -19.54 0.75
C GLY A 105 11.57 -18.54 0.01
N ILE A 106 11.01 -17.74 -0.89
CA ILE A 106 11.74 -16.67 -1.60
C ILE A 106 11.98 -15.49 -0.65
N ALA A 107 10.98 -15.13 0.15
CA ALA A 107 11.07 -14.05 1.13
C ALA A 107 12.20 -14.29 2.14
N ARG A 108 12.29 -15.51 2.71
CA ARG A 108 13.36 -15.89 3.65
C ARG A 108 14.77 -15.76 3.03
N LYS A 109 14.93 -16.08 1.75
CA LYS A 109 16.22 -15.91 1.03
C LYS A 109 16.59 -14.44 0.78
N ASN A 110 15.62 -13.54 0.87
CA ASN A 110 15.78 -12.11 0.62
C ASN A 110 15.62 -11.25 1.89
N GLN A 111 15.66 -11.86 3.08
CA GLN A 111 15.63 -11.10 4.34
C GLN A 111 16.79 -10.10 4.39
N GLY A 112 16.50 -8.86 4.85
CA GLY A 112 17.47 -7.76 4.90
C GLY A 112 17.76 -7.11 3.54
N ALA A 113 17.15 -7.58 2.45
CA ALA A 113 17.31 -6.93 1.15
C ALA A 113 16.61 -5.56 1.11
N SER A 114 17.16 -4.61 0.35
CA SER A 114 16.51 -3.32 0.11
C SER A 114 15.21 -3.48 -0.67
N ILE A 115 14.30 -2.51 -0.56
CA ILE A 115 13.03 -2.53 -1.30
C ILE A 115 13.27 -2.60 -2.82
N THR A 116 14.28 -1.91 -3.32
CA THR A 116 14.64 -1.92 -4.74
C THR A 116 15.08 -3.30 -5.23
N ARG A 117 15.73 -4.10 -4.37
CA ARG A 117 16.06 -5.48 -4.67
C ARG A 117 14.82 -6.39 -4.60
N LEU A 118 13.99 -6.24 -3.59
CA LEU A 118 12.74 -7.02 -3.45
C LEU A 118 11.81 -6.81 -4.64
N LEU A 119 11.67 -5.58 -5.13
CA LEU A 119 10.84 -5.26 -6.29
C LEU A 119 11.38 -5.79 -7.63
N LYS A 120 12.63 -6.28 -7.68
CA LYS A 120 13.21 -6.93 -8.87
C LYS A 120 13.02 -8.45 -8.87
N VAL A 121 12.55 -9.05 -7.77
CA VAL A 121 12.27 -10.48 -7.69
C VAL A 121 11.04 -10.79 -8.55
N ASP A 122 11.13 -11.77 -9.44
CA ASP A 122 10.06 -12.07 -10.41
C ASP A 122 8.78 -12.57 -9.74
N GLU A 123 8.89 -13.24 -8.61
CA GLU A 123 7.77 -13.74 -7.81
C GLU A 123 7.10 -12.65 -6.95
N ALA A 124 7.71 -11.47 -6.83
CA ALA A 124 7.11 -10.37 -6.08
C ALA A 124 5.82 -9.90 -6.75
N ARG A 125 4.80 -9.64 -5.95
CA ARG A 125 3.55 -9.01 -6.36
C ARG A 125 3.27 -7.82 -5.46
N VAL A 126 2.82 -6.71 -6.03
CA VAL A 126 2.61 -5.47 -5.31
C VAL A 126 1.22 -4.94 -5.56
N LEU A 127 0.40 -4.87 -4.51
CA LEU A 127 -0.83 -4.10 -4.52
C LEU A 127 -0.53 -2.68 -4.04
N MET A 128 -0.99 -1.70 -4.79
CA MET A 128 -0.87 -0.28 -4.46
C MET A 128 -2.27 0.30 -4.33
N TYR A 129 -2.59 0.84 -3.16
CA TYR A 129 -3.85 1.56 -2.95
C TYR A 129 -3.57 3.05 -2.99
N VAL A 130 -4.32 3.79 -3.81
CA VAL A 130 -3.99 5.18 -4.13
C VAL A 130 -5.09 6.15 -3.75
N HIS A 131 -4.67 7.29 -3.20
CA HIS A 131 -5.42 8.53 -3.14
C HIS A 131 -4.79 9.51 -4.14
N GLY A 132 -5.36 9.61 -5.31
CA GLY A 132 -4.86 10.42 -6.44
C GLY A 132 -5.41 9.91 -7.77
N GLY A 133 -5.03 10.61 -8.83
CA GLY A 133 -5.42 10.27 -10.20
C GLY A 133 -6.83 10.65 -10.58
N SER A 134 -7.19 10.34 -11.82
CA SER A 134 -8.49 10.64 -12.45
C SER A 134 -9.42 9.43 -12.58
N ALA A 135 -8.91 8.21 -12.33
CA ALA A 135 -9.70 7.00 -12.50
C ALA A 135 -10.74 6.83 -11.37
N ALA A 136 -11.82 6.13 -11.67
CA ALA A 136 -12.90 5.89 -10.72
C ALA A 136 -12.45 5.04 -9.54
N ARG A 137 -13.10 5.22 -8.38
CA ARG A 137 -12.88 4.38 -7.20
C ARG A 137 -13.10 2.90 -7.55
N GLY A 138 -12.19 2.05 -7.10
CA GLY A 138 -12.19 0.61 -7.38
C GLY A 138 -11.55 0.23 -8.71
N ALA A 139 -11.12 1.20 -9.54
CA ALA A 139 -10.38 0.92 -10.77
C ALA A 139 -9.12 0.14 -10.44
N LEU A 140 -8.87 -0.93 -11.23
CA LEU A 140 -7.66 -1.75 -11.18
C LEU A 140 -6.80 -1.41 -12.39
N LEU A 141 -5.67 -0.77 -12.16
CA LEU A 141 -4.77 -0.25 -13.18
C LEU A 141 -3.45 -1.03 -13.18
N SER A 142 -2.77 -1.06 -14.31
CA SER A 142 -1.40 -1.57 -14.42
C SER A 142 -0.41 -0.60 -13.80
N SER A 143 0.65 -1.11 -13.17
CA SER A 143 1.75 -0.27 -12.72
C SER A 143 2.66 0.07 -13.91
N PRO A 144 2.97 1.35 -14.17
CA PRO A 144 3.87 1.74 -15.25
C PRO A 144 5.32 1.31 -15.01
N TYR A 145 5.70 1.02 -13.74
CA TYR A 145 7.08 0.67 -13.36
C TYR A 145 7.27 -0.80 -13.03
N LEU A 146 6.23 -1.50 -12.57
CA LEU A 146 6.32 -2.89 -12.13
C LEU A 146 5.74 -3.89 -13.15
N GLY A 147 5.10 -3.39 -14.21
CA GLY A 147 4.47 -4.23 -15.23
C GLY A 147 3.45 -5.21 -14.63
N ALA A 148 3.53 -6.48 -14.99
CA ALA A 148 2.61 -7.51 -14.50
C ALA A 148 2.72 -7.79 -12.98
N ARG A 149 3.80 -7.37 -12.33
CA ARG A 149 4.04 -7.57 -10.90
C ARG A 149 3.36 -6.53 -10.01
N GLY A 150 2.93 -5.39 -10.55
CA GLY A 150 2.27 -4.33 -9.81
C GLY A 150 0.86 -4.05 -10.32
N ARG A 151 -0.06 -3.80 -9.39
CA ARG A 151 -1.42 -3.35 -9.68
C ARG A 151 -1.81 -2.22 -8.76
N THR A 152 -2.39 -1.18 -9.34
CA THR A 152 -2.89 0.00 -8.62
C THR A 152 -4.40 -0.09 -8.49
N ILE A 153 -4.91 0.10 -7.27
CA ILE A 153 -6.33 0.17 -6.94
C ILE A 153 -6.62 1.58 -6.45
N VAL A 154 -7.47 2.29 -7.16
CA VAL A 154 -7.85 3.66 -6.79
C VAL A 154 -8.89 3.60 -5.68
N LEU A 155 -8.56 4.10 -4.49
CA LEU A 155 -9.54 4.25 -3.40
C LEU A 155 -10.15 5.64 -3.38
N ARG A 156 -9.38 6.66 -3.74
CA ARG A 156 -9.81 8.05 -3.86
C ARG A 156 -9.15 8.68 -5.08
N GLY A 157 -9.88 9.51 -5.80
CA GLY A 157 -9.31 10.38 -6.84
C GLY A 157 -8.50 11.53 -6.22
N SER A 158 -7.90 12.38 -7.06
CA SER A 158 -7.23 13.61 -6.61
C SER A 158 -8.21 14.52 -5.88
N GLY A 159 -7.71 15.24 -4.88
CA GLY A 159 -8.49 16.14 -4.04
C GLY A 159 -8.06 16.07 -2.58
N THR A 160 -8.58 17.00 -1.78
CA THR A 160 -8.31 17.11 -0.35
C THR A 160 -9.38 16.39 0.48
N GLY A 161 -9.09 16.12 1.75
CA GLY A 161 -10.03 15.52 2.69
C GLY A 161 -9.41 14.38 3.51
N GLN A 162 -10.20 13.89 4.46
CA GLN A 162 -9.83 12.76 5.33
C GLN A 162 -10.74 11.57 5.03
N ASN A 163 -10.15 10.39 4.89
CA ASN A 163 -10.88 9.17 4.57
C ASN A 163 -10.28 7.98 5.33
N SER A 164 -11.13 7.14 5.88
CA SER A 164 -10.74 5.84 6.46
C SER A 164 -11.00 4.74 5.45
N GLU A 165 -10.04 3.86 5.28
CA GLU A 165 -10.07 2.76 4.34
C GLU A 165 -9.96 1.41 5.05
N THR A 166 -10.62 0.44 4.46
CA THR A 166 -10.56 -0.97 4.85
C THR A 166 -10.53 -1.78 3.58
N VAL A 167 -9.54 -2.67 3.46
CA VAL A 167 -9.31 -3.47 2.26
C VAL A 167 -9.18 -4.96 2.60
N ASP A 168 -9.65 -5.79 1.68
CA ASP A 168 -9.44 -7.24 1.67
C ASP A 168 -8.28 -7.53 0.71
N LEU A 169 -7.09 -7.71 1.29
CA LEU A 169 -5.87 -7.97 0.53
C LEU A 169 -5.92 -9.30 -0.23
N ALA A 170 -6.62 -10.32 0.32
CA ALA A 170 -6.73 -11.61 -0.35
C ALA A 170 -7.64 -11.53 -1.58
N ALA A 171 -8.80 -10.89 -1.46
CA ALA A 171 -9.71 -10.68 -2.57
C ALA A 171 -9.10 -9.79 -3.66
N ASP A 172 -8.44 -8.70 -3.26
CA ASP A 172 -7.79 -7.78 -4.20
C ASP A 172 -6.58 -8.43 -4.88
N TYR A 173 -5.80 -9.26 -4.17
CA TYR A 173 -4.72 -10.05 -4.77
C TYR A 173 -5.24 -11.02 -5.82
N ALA A 174 -6.29 -11.79 -5.50
CA ALA A 174 -6.89 -12.71 -6.44
C ALA A 174 -7.44 -12.01 -7.69
N ARG A 175 -8.07 -10.85 -7.53
CA ARG A 175 -8.54 -10.00 -8.63
C ARG A 175 -7.40 -9.46 -9.49
N ALA A 176 -6.28 -9.10 -8.87
CA ALA A 176 -5.16 -8.43 -9.52
C ALA A 176 -4.20 -9.39 -10.24
N PHE A 177 -3.94 -10.56 -9.66
CA PHE A 177 -2.88 -11.48 -10.11
C PHE A 177 -3.38 -12.91 -10.37
N GLY A 178 -4.60 -13.23 -9.96
CA GLY A 178 -5.11 -14.61 -9.95
C GLY A 178 -4.56 -15.43 -8.77
N GLY A 179 -5.26 -16.50 -8.43
CA GLY A 179 -4.85 -17.41 -7.36
C GLY A 179 -4.93 -16.81 -5.95
N SER A 180 -4.29 -17.48 -4.99
CA SER A 180 -4.27 -17.07 -3.59
C SER A 180 -3.10 -16.14 -3.28
N ALA A 181 -3.31 -15.18 -2.38
CA ALA A 181 -2.27 -14.29 -1.90
C ALA A 181 -1.13 -15.09 -1.22
N THR A 182 0.10 -14.78 -1.60
CA THR A 182 1.32 -15.30 -0.96
C THR A 182 1.59 -14.54 0.34
N SER A 183 2.77 -14.70 0.95
CA SER A 183 3.10 -14.00 2.19
C SER A 183 3.23 -12.50 1.98
N LEU A 184 2.61 -11.70 2.84
CA LEU A 184 2.80 -10.25 2.90
C LEU A 184 4.13 -9.95 3.60
N VAL A 185 5.14 -9.50 2.86
CA VAL A 185 6.52 -9.40 3.37
C VAL A 185 6.99 -7.98 3.63
N GLY A 186 6.25 -6.98 3.17
CA GLY A 186 6.65 -5.59 3.36
C GLY A 186 5.55 -4.59 3.03
N LEU A 187 5.72 -3.39 3.57
CA LEU A 187 4.85 -2.23 3.37
C LEU A 187 5.68 -1.06 2.86
N ALA A 188 5.06 -0.19 2.05
CA ALA A 188 5.65 1.11 1.73
C ALA A 188 4.55 2.17 1.59
N LEU A 189 4.94 3.43 1.76
CA LEU A 189 4.10 4.59 1.53
C LEU A 189 4.87 5.58 0.66
N SER A 190 4.27 6.07 -0.44
CA SER A 190 4.85 7.09 -1.29
C SER A 190 3.92 8.29 -1.46
N ALA A 191 4.52 9.42 -1.80
CA ALA A 191 3.87 10.60 -2.37
C ALA A 191 4.68 11.04 -3.58
N ASP A 192 4.01 11.57 -4.59
CA ASP A 192 4.57 11.84 -5.91
C ASP A 192 3.95 13.09 -6.52
N SER A 193 4.79 14.08 -6.85
CA SER A 193 4.36 15.37 -7.40
C SER A 193 5.36 15.95 -8.41
N ASP A 194 6.33 15.15 -8.88
CA ASP A 194 7.44 15.61 -9.70
C ASP A 194 7.08 15.80 -11.19
N ASP A 195 6.08 15.10 -11.68
CA ASP A 195 5.59 15.26 -13.06
C ASP A 195 4.72 16.52 -13.24
N THR A 196 3.97 16.89 -12.21
CA THR A 196 3.06 18.06 -12.24
C THR A 196 3.69 19.31 -11.62
N ASP A 197 4.90 19.21 -11.05
CA ASP A 197 5.52 20.25 -10.23
C ASP A 197 4.57 20.77 -9.15
N GLY A 198 3.81 19.83 -8.58
CA GLY A 198 2.71 20.09 -7.66
C GLY A 198 3.14 20.05 -6.20
N GLN A 199 2.22 20.43 -5.32
CA GLN A 199 2.42 20.38 -3.87
C GLN A 199 1.47 19.41 -3.20
N ILE A 200 2.03 18.51 -2.38
CA ILE A 200 1.29 17.60 -1.53
C ILE A 200 1.57 17.91 -0.07
N ARG A 201 0.51 17.98 0.73
CA ARG A 201 0.57 17.88 2.18
C ARG A 201 -0.45 16.84 2.61
N ALA A 202 0.06 15.72 3.12
CA ALA A 202 -0.78 14.58 3.43
C ALA A 202 -0.27 13.83 4.66
N SER A 203 -1.12 12.96 5.19
CA SER A 203 -0.73 12.06 6.27
C SER A 203 -1.44 10.72 6.17
N LEU A 204 -0.81 9.67 6.74
CA LEU A 204 -1.40 8.36 6.98
C LEU A 204 -1.31 8.06 8.48
N SER A 205 -2.37 7.50 9.06
CA SER A 205 -2.43 7.14 10.47
C SER A 205 -3.26 5.90 10.73
N GLY A 206 -3.06 5.30 11.91
CA GLY A 206 -3.87 4.19 12.39
C GLY A 206 -3.81 2.95 11.51
N LEU A 207 -2.67 2.66 10.88
CA LEU A 207 -2.48 1.46 10.06
C LEU A 207 -2.59 0.21 10.92
N ARG A 208 -3.47 -0.69 10.51
CA ARG A 208 -3.72 -1.98 11.16
C ARG A 208 -3.71 -3.09 10.13
N LEU A 209 -3.07 -4.21 10.46
CA LEU A 209 -3.07 -5.44 9.69
C LEU A 209 -3.99 -6.49 10.36
N ARG A 210 -4.66 -7.30 9.55
CA ARG A 210 -5.64 -8.30 10.00
C ARG A 210 -5.50 -9.60 9.22
#